data_a3bf7dc0095b4993ab991e4023198064
#
_entry.id   a3bf7dc0095b4993ab991e4023198064
#
_cell.length_a   1.000
_cell.length_b   1.000
_cell.length_c   1.000
_cell.angle_alpha   90.00
_cell.angle_beta   90.00
_cell.angle_gamma   90.00
#
_symmetry.space_group_name_H-M   'P 1'
#
loop_
_entity.id
_entity.type
_entity.pdbx_description
1 polymer ?
#
loop_
_entity_poly.entity_id
_entity_poly.type
_entity_poly.pdbx_seq_one_letter_code
_entity_poly.pdbx_strand_id
1 'polypeptide(L)'
;MDHFQWIVALTRIISAVFRKGGDVTFLVEELRSVFDPQGGYFKRGGKYTPSLVAEIGDAIDSHMRMIGMIRDEGLDEHQQKLIDQKRREFEDHSQSATATPDAGASAEDAPAFPPEARLCLKCQTKAVVMLDGCMTCLNCGDSKCGGSPSGP
;
A
#
# COMPACT_ATOMS: atom_id res chain seq x y z
N MET A 1 0.57 -30.09 8.79
CA MET A 1 -0.02 -30.39 7.47
C MET A 1 -1.49 -29.94 7.31
N ASP A 2 -2.08 -29.37 8.34
CA ASP A 2 -3.52 -29.05 8.34
C ASP A 2 -3.89 -27.87 7.42
N HIS A 3 -2.92 -26.97 7.14
CA HIS A 3 -3.17 -25.81 6.27
C HIS A 3 -3.33 -26.16 4.78
N PHE A 4 -2.80 -27.31 4.33
CA PHE A 4 -2.86 -27.70 2.91
C PHE A 4 -4.29 -27.86 2.41
N GLN A 5 -5.16 -28.48 3.18
CA GLN A 5 -6.57 -28.68 2.83
C GLN A 5 -7.30 -27.33 2.68
N TRP A 6 -7.02 -26.39 3.57
CA TRP A 6 -7.61 -25.05 3.51
C TRP A 6 -7.13 -24.27 2.28
N ILE A 7 -5.86 -24.37 1.94
CA ILE A 7 -5.31 -23.75 0.72
C ILE A 7 -5.97 -24.33 -0.52
N VAL A 8 -6.09 -25.66 -0.60
CA VAL A 8 -6.76 -26.33 -1.71
C VAL A 8 -8.24 -25.93 -1.80
N ALA A 9 -8.94 -25.89 -0.67
CA ALA A 9 -10.34 -25.46 -0.64
C ALA A 9 -10.50 -24.02 -1.13
N LEU A 10 -9.68 -23.09 -0.64
CA LEU A 10 -9.69 -21.69 -1.02
C LEU A 10 -9.43 -21.53 -2.54
N THR A 11 -8.39 -22.17 -3.07
CA THR A 11 -8.05 -22.06 -4.49
C THR A 11 -9.15 -22.64 -5.39
N ARG A 12 -9.82 -23.71 -4.94
CA ARG A 12 -10.97 -24.27 -5.68
C ARG A 12 -12.17 -23.36 -5.68
N ILE A 13 -12.46 -22.67 -4.56
CA ILE A 13 -13.53 -21.68 -4.46
C ILE A 13 -13.22 -20.49 -5.37
N ILE A 14 -12.03 -19.93 -5.31
CA ILE A 14 -11.58 -18.86 -6.20
C ILE A 14 -11.77 -19.26 -7.67
N SER A 15 -11.30 -20.44 -8.05
CA SER A 15 -11.45 -20.97 -9.42
C SER A 15 -12.92 -21.16 -9.82
N ALA A 16 -13.79 -21.54 -8.88
CA ALA A 16 -15.22 -21.69 -9.14
C ALA A 16 -15.89 -20.34 -9.38
N VAL A 17 -15.52 -19.30 -8.63
CA VAL A 17 -16.02 -17.93 -8.82
C VAL A 17 -15.66 -17.42 -10.22
N PHE A 18 -14.39 -17.55 -10.62
CA PHE A 18 -13.96 -17.15 -11.97
C PHE A 18 -14.65 -17.92 -13.09
N ARG A 19 -14.86 -19.23 -12.92
CA ARG A 19 -15.58 -20.05 -13.92
C ARG A 19 -17.06 -19.71 -14.04
N LYS A 20 -17.67 -19.24 -12.94
CA LYS A 20 -19.07 -18.80 -12.99
C LYS A 20 -19.20 -17.54 -13.86
N GLY A 21 -18.18 -16.72 -13.93
CA GLY A 21 -18.18 -15.47 -14.68
C GLY A 21 -19.03 -14.36 -14.04
N GLY A 22 -19.14 -13.25 -14.74
CA GLY A 22 -19.80 -12.04 -14.23
C GLY A 22 -18.81 -11.12 -13.51
N ASP A 23 -19.32 -10.24 -12.67
CA ASP A 23 -18.49 -9.38 -11.85
C ASP A 23 -17.87 -10.21 -10.71
N VAL A 24 -16.55 -10.33 -10.74
CA VAL A 24 -15.75 -11.06 -9.75
C VAL A 24 -14.87 -10.13 -8.90
N THR A 25 -15.03 -8.82 -9.06
CA THR A 25 -14.22 -7.80 -8.35
C THR A 25 -14.40 -7.86 -6.84
N PHE A 26 -15.61 -8.21 -6.38
CA PHE A 26 -15.91 -8.39 -4.95
C PHE A 26 -14.96 -9.40 -4.27
N LEU A 27 -14.48 -10.42 -5.00
CA LEU A 27 -13.58 -11.43 -4.46
C LEU A 27 -12.28 -10.83 -3.94
N VAL A 28 -11.78 -9.80 -4.62
CA VAL A 28 -10.55 -9.09 -4.21
C VAL A 28 -10.78 -8.37 -2.89
N GLU A 29 -11.91 -7.69 -2.73
CA GLU A 29 -12.25 -6.97 -1.51
C GLU A 29 -12.39 -7.91 -0.32
N GLU A 30 -13.07 -9.04 -0.51
CA GLU A 30 -13.23 -10.07 0.50
C GLU A 30 -11.90 -10.68 0.94
N LEU A 31 -11.02 -11.03 -0.01
CA LEU A 31 -9.71 -11.57 0.31
C LEU A 31 -8.82 -10.55 1.03
N ARG A 32 -8.88 -9.27 0.63
CA ARG A 32 -8.11 -8.17 1.26
C ARG A 32 -8.57 -7.84 2.67
N SER A 33 -9.82 -8.11 3.00
CA SER A 33 -10.38 -7.87 4.34
C SER A 33 -9.89 -8.87 5.39
N VAL A 34 -9.28 -9.97 4.97
CA VAL A 34 -8.78 -10.99 5.89
C VAL A 34 -7.49 -10.52 6.56
N PHE A 35 -7.48 -10.50 7.88
CA PHE A 35 -6.31 -10.18 8.69
C PHE A 35 -5.78 -11.41 9.44
N ASP A 36 -4.49 -11.43 9.72
CA ASP A 36 -3.85 -12.45 10.54
C ASP A 36 -3.87 -11.98 12.01
N PRO A 37 -4.40 -12.79 12.96
CA PRO A 37 -4.38 -12.45 14.38
C PRO A 37 -2.97 -12.29 14.97
N GLN A 38 -1.96 -12.88 14.34
CA GLN A 38 -0.55 -12.74 14.72
C GLN A 38 0.09 -11.47 14.18
N GLY A 39 -0.64 -10.71 13.37
CA GLY A 39 -0.17 -9.49 12.71
C GLY A 39 0.24 -9.72 11.26
N GLY A 40 0.12 -8.66 10.46
CA GLY A 40 0.56 -8.65 9.07
C GLY A 40 2.06 -8.37 8.95
N TYR A 41 2.52 -8.10 7.73
CA TYR A 41 3.90 -7.80 7.42
C TYR A 41 4.03 -6.66 6.40
N PHE A 42 5.20 -6.05 6.35
CA PHE A 42 5.52 -5.04 5.36
C PHE A 42 6.24 -5.65 4.17
N LYS A 43 5.77 -5.34 2.97
CA LYS A 43 6.45 -5.65 1.71
C LYS A 43 7.54 -4.62 1.42
N ARG A 44 8.43 -4.93 0.48
CA ARG A 44 9.37 -3.95 -0.09
C ARG A 44 8.59 -2.73 -0.59
N GLY A 45 9.10 -1.54 -0.34
CA GLY A 45 8.39 -0.28 -0.63
C GLY A 45 7.42 0.18 0.45
N GLY A 46 7.40 -0.48 1.64
CA GLY A 46 6.65 -0.03 2.81
C GLY A 46 5.13 -0.27 2.77
N LYS A 47 4.64 -1.09 1.84
CA LYS A 47 3.23 -1.48 1.80
C LYS A 47 2.95 -2.54 2.88
N TYR A 48 2.01 -2.25 3.76
CA TYR A 48 1.53 -3.20 4.77
C TYR A 48 0.56 -4.21 4.16
N THR A 49 0.72 -5.48 4.49
CA THR A 49 -0.15 -6.58 4.09
C THR A 49 -0.70 -7.25 5.34
N PRO A 50 -2.02 -7.25 5.58
CA PRO A 50 -2.61 -7.74 6.84
C PRO A 50 -2.56 -9.25 6.98
N SER A 51 -2.45 -10.01 5.88
CA SER A 51 -2.35 -11.47 5.90
C SER A 51 -1.86 -12.04 4.56
N LEU A 52 -1.46 -13.30 4.54
CA LEU A 52 -1.15 -14.03 3.30
C LEU A 52 -2.37 -14.12 2.37
N VAL A 53 -3.57 -14.23 2.92
CA VAL A 53 -4.82 -14.26 2.13
C VAL A 53 -5.05 -12.91 1.44
N ALA A 54 -4.79 -11.81 2.16
CA ALA A 54 -4.85 -10.46 1.59
C ALA A 54 -3.81 -10.27 0.47
N GLU A 55 -2.63 -10.90 0.58
CA GLU A 55 -1.64 -10.89 -0.48
C GLU A 55 -2.10 -11.61 -1.75
N ILE A 56 -2.81 -12.74 -1.59
CA ILE A 56 -3.46 -13.42 -2.71
C ILE A 56 -4.49 -12.50 -3.37
N GLY A 57 -5.28 -11.78 -2.58
CA GLY A 57 -6.22 -10.77 -3.07
C GLY A 57 -5.51 -9.68 -3.89
N ASP A 58 -4.38 -9.16 -3.41
CA ASP A 58 -3.56 -8.17 -4.12
C ASP A 58 -3.01 -8.71 -5.45
N ALA A 59 -2.58 -9.97 -5.48
CA ALA A 59 -2.09 -10.59 -6.71
C ALA A 59 -3.21 -10.75 -7.76
N ILE A 60 -4.41 -11.14 -7.33
CA ILE A 60 -5.58 -11.25 -8.20
C ILE A 60 -5.99 -9.86 -8.71
N ASP A 61 -6.05 -8.84 -7.85
CA ASP A 61 -6.34 -7.46 -8.23
C ASP A 61 -5.38 -6.95 -9.31
N SER A 62 -4.08 -7.13 -9.09
CA SER A 62 -3.05 -6.75 -10.04
C SER A 62 -3.24 -7.43 -11.41
N HIS A 63 -3.59 -8.72 -11.40
CA HIS A 63 -3.88 -9.46 -12.63
C HIS A 63 -5.14 -8.94 -13.32
N MET A 64 -6.22 -8.70 -12.58
CA MET A 64 -7.49 -8.20 -13.12
C MET A 64 -7.34 -6.80 -13.75
N ARG A 65 -6.48 -5.94 -13.16
CA ARG A 65 -6.10 -4.65 -13.75
C ARG A 65 -5.31 -4.83 -15.05
N MET A 66 -4.33 -5.73 -15.05
CA MET A 66 -3.50 -6.01 -16.21
C MET A 66 -4.33 -6.50 -17.41
N ILE A 67 -5.37 -7.31 -17.18
CA ILE A 67 -6.26 -7.81 -18.26
C ILE A 67 -7.46 -6.86 -18.53
N GLY A 68 -7.54 -5.69 -17.84
CA GLY A 68 -8.55 -4.67 -18.07
C GLY A 68 -9.95 -4.97 -17.50
N MET A 69 -10.08 -5.95 -16.61
CA MET A 69 -11.33 -6.24 -15.90
C MET A 69 -11.62 -5.19 -14.83
N ILE A 70 -10.60 -4.72 -14.14
CA ILE A 70 -10.67 -3.57 -13.24
C ILE A 70 -10.02 -2.40 -13.95
N ARG A 71 -10.76 -1.33 -14.16
CA ARG A 71 -10.19 -0.08 -14.66
C ARG A 71 -9.58 0.65 -13.48
N ASP A 72 -8.31 1.04 -13.59
CA ASP A 72 -7.76 2.07 -12.73
C ASP A 72 -8.47 3.38 -13.07
N GLU A 73 -9.30 3.85 -12.16
CA GLU A 73 -9.55 5.29 -12.09
C GLU A 73 -8.23 5.88 -11.58
N GLY A 74 -7.29 6.06 -12.51
CA GLY A 74 -5.98 6.61 -12.23
C GLY A 74 -6.13 7.91 -11.45
N LEU A 75 -5.17 8.21 -10.61
CA LEU A 75 -5.10 9.53 -9.97
C LEU A 75 -5.33 10.58 -11.06
N ASP A 76 -6.30 11.46 -10.85
CA ASP A 76 -6.56 12.59 -11.75
C ASP A 76 -5.23 13.35 -11.96
N GLU A 77 -5.01 13.89 -13.16
CA GLU A 77 -3.76 14.64 -13.46
C GLU A 77 -3.45 15.72 -12.42
N HIS A 78 -4.49 16.30 -11.84
CA HIS A 78 -4.35 17.27 -10.77
C HIS A 78 -3.79 16.63 -9.48
N GLN A 79 -4.28 15.44 -9.12
CA GLN A 79 -3.79 14.68 -7.96
C GLN A 79 -2.35 14.21 -8.17
N GLN A 80 -2.01 13.78 -9.39
CA GLN A 80 -0.65 13.40 -9.76
C GLN A 80 0.32 14.57 -9.60
N LYS A 81 -0.03 15.73 -10.13
CA LYS A 81 0.77 16.95 -10.01
C LYS A 81 0.94 17.39 -8.55
N LEU A 82 -0.11 17.26 -7.75
CA LEU A 82 -0.05 17.57 -6.32
C LEU A 82 0.89 16.63 -5.56
N ILE A 83 0.86 15.33 -5.86
CA ILE A 83 1.77 14.34 -5.28
C ILE A 83 3.21 14.65 -5.65
N ASP A 84 3.47 14.93 -6.93
CA ASP A 84 4.81 15.24 -7.42
C ASP A 84 5.34 16.55 -6.81
N GLN A 85 4.48 17.55 -6.65
CA GLN A 85 4.84 18.79 -5.96
C GLN A 85 5.21 18.51 -4.50
N LYS A 86 4.39 17.74 -3.77
CA LYS A 86 4.65 17.40 -2.37
C LYS A 86 5.90 16.55 -2.16
N ARG A 87 6.22 15.68 -3.11
CA ARG A 87 7.50 14.93 -3.09
C ARG A 87 8.70 15.87 -3.21
N ARG A 88 8.65 16.82 -4.16
CA ARG A 88 9.72 17.82 -4.34
C ARG A 88 9.88 18.70 -3.11
N GLU A 89 8.78 19.21 -2.55
CA GLU A 89 8.80 19.99 -1.30
C GLU A 89 9.46 19.23 -0.15
N PHE A 90 9.19 17.92 -0.06
CA PHE A 90 9.81 17.05 0.95
C PHE A 90 11.31 16.85 0.69
N GLU A 91 11.71 16.61 -0.56
CA GLU A 91 13.12 16.45 -0.96
C GLU A 91 13.91 17.72 -0.68
N ASP A 92 13.36 18.90 -1.00
CA ASP A 92 14.00 20.20 -0.72
C ASP A 92 14.15 20.44 0.80
N HIS A 93 13.16 20.04 1.59
CA HIS A 93 13.22 20.16 3.06
C HIS A 93 14.23 19.20 3.68
N SER A 94 14.36 17.99 3.14
CA SER A 94 15.29 16.97 3.64
C SER A 94 16.76 17.30 3.29
N GLN A 95 17.03 18.01 2.20
CA GLN A 95 18.36 18.50 1.84
C GLN A 95 18.83 19.64 2.76
N SER A 96 17.91 20.35 3.41
CA SER A 96 18.22 21.41 4.40
C SER A 96 18.54 20.85 5.79
N ALA A 97 18.18 19.60 6.08
CA ALA A 97 18.51 18.91 7.32
C ALA A 97 19.61 17.88 7.03
N THR A 98 20.86 18.23 7.31
CA THR A 98 22.03 17.34 7.20
C THR A 98 21.84 16.08 8.04
N ALA A 99 21.35 15.01 7.45
CA ALA A 99 21.42 13.67 8.01
C ALA A 99 22.42 12.86 7.19
N THR A 100 23.51 12.43 7.83
CA THR A 100 24.54 11.54 7.30
C THR A 100 23.91 10.26 6.75
N PRO A 101 24.17 9.87 5.50
CA PRO A 101 23.71 8.59 5.00
C PRO A 101 24.55 7.49 5.64
N ASP A 102 23.89 6.58 6.35
CA ASP A 102 24.48 5.31 6.74
C ASP A 102 24.69 4.46 5.47
N ALA A 103 25.96 4.30 5.11
CA ALA A 103 26.38 3.62 3.89
C ALA A 103 26.30 2.10 4.11
N GLY A 104 25.25 1.45 3.57
CA GLY A 104 25.19 -0.01 3.63
C GLY A 104 24.07 -0.72 2.87
N ALA A 105 23.17 -0.03 2.18
CA ALA A 105 22.13 -0.68 1.40
C ALA A 105 22.37 -0.50 -0.10
N SER A 106 22.35 -1.61 -0.85
CA SER A 106 22.36 -1.59 -2.32
C SER A 106 21.18 -0.78 -2.85
N ALA A 107 21.36 -0.05 -3.94
CA ALA A 107 20.36 0.88 -4.52
C ALA A 107 18.99 0.27 -4.86
N GLU A 108 18.87 -1.05 -4.86
CA GLU A 108 17.62 -1.79 -5.11
C GLU A 108 16.79 -2.08 -3.84
N ASP A 109 17.35 -1.88 -2.65
CA ASP A 109 16.71 -2.14 -1.35
C ASP A 109 16.39 -0.86 -0.56
N ALA A 110 16.65 0.32 -1.11
CA ALA A 110 16.31 1.57 -0.43
C ALA A 110 14.78 1.68 -0.25
N PRO A 111 14.30 2.00 0.98
CA PRO A 111 12.88 2.24 1.19
C PRO A 111 12.44 3.39 0.28
N ALA A 112 11.33 3.19 -0.44
CA ALA A 112 10.78 4.19 -1.38
C ALA A 112 10.37 5.51 -0.70
N PHE A 113 10.33 5.53 0.64
CA PHE A 113 9.91 6.64 1.48
C PHE A 113 10.81 6.75 2.72
N PRO A 114 10.82 7.93 3.38
CA PRO A 114 11.64 8.15 4.57
C PRO A 114 11.40 7.12 5.67
N PRO A 115 12.42 6.74 6.45
CA PRO A 115 12.31 5.72 7.50
C PRO A 115 11.35 6.14 8.62
N GLU A 116 11.21 7.44 8.89
CA GLU A 116 10.29 8.03 9.87
C GLU A 116 8.84 8.15 9.36
N ALA A 117 8.57 7.85 8.09
CA ALA A 117 7.22 7.92 7.53
C ALA A 117 6.26 6.99 8.27
N ARG A 118 5.04 7.48 8.52
CA ARG A 118 3.95 6.71 9.16
C ARG A 118 3.14 5.95 8.13
N LEU A 119 2.42 4.93 8.59
CA LEU A 119 1.52 4.14 7.75
C LEU A 119 0.30 4.99 7.34
N CYS A 120 0.02 5.04 6.04
CA CYS A 120 -1.22 5.61 5.50
C CYS A 120 -2.37 4.60 5.64
N LEU A 121 -3.48 5.02 6.24
CA LEU A 121 -4.65 4.16 6.40
C LEU A 121 -5.40 3.94 5.08
N LYS A 122 -5.24 4.84 4.11
CA LYS A 122 -5.92 4.75 2.82
C LYS A 122 -5.24 3.79 1.85
N CYS A 123 -3.93 3.93 1.64
CA CYS A 123 -3.17 3.10 0.70
C CYS A 123 -2.32 2.02 1.37
N GLN A 124 -2.34 1.95 2.70
CA GLN A 124 -1.59 0.98 3.50
C GLN A 124 -0.07 0.97 3.21
N THR A 125 0.46 2.10 2.77
CA THR A 125 1.89 2.29 2.53
C THR A 125 2.49 3.17 3.62
N LYS A 126 3.71 2.85 4.07
CA LYS A 126 4.46 3.65 5.04
C LYS A 126 5.07 4.87 4.32
N ALA A 127 4.24 5.88 4.06
CA ALA A 127 4.57 7.04 3.23
C ALA A 127 3.99 8.37 3.77
N VAL A 128 3.45 8.40 5.00
CA VAL A 128 2.88 9.62 5.59
C VAL A 128 3.96 10.39 6.31
N VAL A 129 4.14 11.64 5.91
CA VAL A 129 5.08 12.59 6.53
C VAL A 129 4.36 13.86 6.96
N MET A 130 4.98 14.62 7.87
CA MET A 130 4.48 15.93 8.27
C MET A 130 5.00 16.98 7.28
N LEU A 131 4.09 17.65 6.57
CA LEU A 131 4.38 18.77 5.67
C LEU A 131 3.48 19.95 6.03
N ASP A 132 4.07 21.09 6.32
CA ASP A 132 3.34 22.34 6.62
C ASP A 132 2.24 22.17 7.69
N GLY A 133 2.49 21.35 8.72
CA GLY A 133 1.52 21.05 9.77
C GLY A 133 0.42 20.05 9.39
N CYS A 134 0.48 19.46 8.20
CA CYS A 134 -0.45 18.45 7.71
C CYS A 134 0.23 17.09 7.58
N MET A 135 -0.47 16.03 7.96
CA MET A 135 -0.04 14.63 7.72
C MET A 135 -0.35 14.26 6.28
N THR A 136 0.66 14.27 5.42
CA THR A 136 0.49 14.04 3.97
C THR A 136 1.13 12.73 3.55
N CYS A 137 0.39 11.90 2.81
CA CYS A 137 0.90 10.67 2.23
C CYS A 137 1.56 10.93 0.87
N LEU A 138 2.86 10.64 0.77
CA LEU A 138 3.64 10.81 -0.47
C LEU A 138 3.31 9.76 -1.55
N ASN A 139 2.51 8.75 -1.23
CA ASN A 139 2.11 7.71 -2.18
C ASN A 139 0.76 7.98 -2.84
N CYS A 140 -0.27 8.31 -2.06
CA CYS A 140 -1.64 8.51 -2.57
C CYS A 140 -2.15 9.95 -2.47
N GLY A 141 -1.34 10.89 -1.96
CA GLY A 141 -1.71 12.30 -1.81
C GLY A 141 -2.74 12.59 -0.72
N ASP A 142 -3.16 11.57 0.07
CA ASP A 142 -4.07 11.80 1.18
C ASP A 142 -3.44 12.74 2.20
N SER A 143 -4.14 13.79 2.58
CA SER A 143 -3.63 14.81 3.51
C SER A 143 -4.66 15.11 4.59
N LYS A 144 -4.22 15.07 5.84
CA LYS A 144 -5.01 15.41 7.02
C LYS A 144 -4.36 16.57 7.75
N CYS A 145 -5.00 17.73 7.68
CA CYS A 145 -4.60 18.94 8.40
C CYS A 145 -5.44 19.08 9.69
N GLY A 146 -4.81 19.51 10.79
CA GLY A 146 -5.53 19.88 12.03
C GLY A 146 -5.76 18.75 13.05
N GLY A 147 -5.04 17.63 12.97
CA GLY A 147 -4.99 16.63 14.03
C GLY A 147 -3.77 16.83 14.91
N SER A 148 -3.95 17.27 16.18
CA SER A 148 -2.91 17.11 17.19
C SER A 148 -2.46 15.65 17.21
N PRO A 149 -1.15 15.34 17.28
CA PRO A 149 -0.69 13.98 17.49
C PRO A 149 -1.16 13.56 18.90
N SER A 150 -2.27 12.82 18.97
CA SER A 150 -2.59 12.06 20.18
C SER A 150 -1.51 10.99 20.29
N GLY A 151 -0.51 11.26 21.09
CA GLY A 151 0.49 10.30 21.52
C GLY A 151 -0.13 9.18 22.36
N PRO A 152 0.66 8.10 22.61
CA PRO A 152 0.23 6.87 23.26
C PRO A 152 -0.25 7.08 24.67
#